data_af752ad5c8c96979bcdc8b94fe48ceb7
#
_entry.id   af752ad5c8c96979bcdc8b94fe48ceb7
#
_cell.length_a   1.000
_cell.length_b   1.000
_cell.length_c   1.000
_cell.angle_alpha   90.00
_cell.angle_beta   90.00
_cell.angle_gamma   90.00
#
_symmetry.space_group_name_H-M   'P 1'
#
loop_
_entity.id
_entity.type
_entity.pdbx_description
1 polymer ?
#
loop_
_entity_poly.entity_id
_entity_poly.type
_entity_poly.pdbx_seq_one_letter_code
_entity_poly.pdbx_strand_id
1 'polypeptide(L)'
;MSPEQQLLEYDRRHVWHPYAPTIGADPMLAVTAANGVRLQLHDGEHHHEVIDAMASWWCQIHGYRNPVLDEALNRQSSQFSHVMFGGLTHKTAVDAVTALVDLAPPPLDRVFLADSGSVGVEVSLKLARQVQIARSAARGG
;
A
#
# COMPACT_ATOMS: atom_id res chain seq x y z
N MET A 1 11.10 -28.05 15.58
CA MET A 1 10.46 -27.19 14.56
C MET A 1 11.42 -26.06 14.23
N SER A 2 11.66 -25.81 12.94
CA SER A 2 12.44 -24.65 12.50
C SER A 2 11.66 -23.34 12.75
N PRO A 3 12.31 -22.17 12.69
CA PRO A 3 11.60 -20.88 12.78
C PRO A 3 10.49 -20.73 11.73
N GLU A 4 10.72 -21.20 10.50
CA GLU A 4 9.76 -21.16 9.41
C GLU A 4 8.57 -22.09 9.67
N GLN A 5 8.80 -23.28 10.20
CA GLN A 5 7.74 -24.20 10.62
C GLN A 5 6.88 -23.60 11.73
N GLN A 6 7.50 -22.91 12.71
CA GLN A 6 6.77 -22.24 13.79
C GLN A 6 5.94 -21.08 13.26
N LEU A 7 6.50 -20.29 12.34
CA LEU A 7 5.81 -19.17 11.68
C LEU A 7 4.58 -19.68 10.93
N LEU A 8 4.75 -20.68 10.04
CA LEU A 8 3.65 -21.23 9.23
C LEU A 8 2.56 -21.89 10.07
N GLU A 9 2.94 -22.58 11.17
CA GLU A 9 1.98 -23.17 12.09
C GLU A 9 1.18 -22.10 12.86
N TYR A 10 1.81 -20.99 13.25
CA TYR A 10 1.13 -19.88 13.89
C TYR A 10 0.20 -19.15 12.91
N ASP A 11 0.69 -18.90 11.70
CA ASP A 11 -0.08 -18.30 10.59
C ASP A 11 -1.35 -19.12 10.33
N ARG A 12 -1.21 -20.41 10.11
CA ARG A 12 -2.33 -21.32 9.85
C ARG A 12 -3.43 -21.28 10.92
N ARG A 13 -3.08 -20.98 12.16
CA ARG A 13 -4.03 -20.96 13.29
C ARG A 13 -4.69 -19.60 13.49
N HIS A 14 -4.01 -18.51 13.14
CA HIS A 14 -4.36 -17.18 13.62
C HIS A 14 -4.51 -16.13 12.53
N VAL A 15 -4.02 -16.39 11.31
CA VAL A 15 -4.11 -15.44 10.21
C VAL A 15 -5.19 -15.88 9.21
N TRP A 16 -6.13 -14.99 8.96
CA TRP A 16 -7.12 -15.20 7.91
C TRP A 16 -6.67 -14.47 6.63
N HIS A 17 -6.25 -15.24 5.65
CA HIS A 17 -5.78 -14.70 4.37
C HIS A 17 -6.92 -14.24 3.46
N PRO A 18 -6.69 -13.18 2.66
CA PRO A 18 -7.64 -12.74 1.65
C PRO A 18 -7.98 -13.87 0.67
N TYR A 19 -9.26 -13.97 0.31
CA TYR A 19 -9.80 -14.96 -0.63
C TYR A 19 -9.64 -16.43 -0.19
N ALA A 20 -9.25 -16.69 1.04
CA ALA A 20 -9.13 -18.04 1.59
C ALA A 20 -10.25 -18.34 2.61
N PRO A 21 -10.68 -19.59 2.71
CA PRO A 21 -11.59 -20.01 3.79
C PRO A 21 -10.83 -20.01 5.14
N THR A 22 -11.54 -19.81 6.24
CA THR A 22 -10.96 -19.87 7.60
C THR A 22 -10.60 -21.28 8.04
N ILE A 23 -11.18 -22.30 7.38
CA ILE A 23 -10.93 -23.72 7.65
C ILE A 23 -10.63 -24.39 6.33
N GLY A 24 -9.54 -25.18 6.29
CA GLY A 24 -9.15 -25.93 5.09
C GLY A 24 -8.52 -25.04 4.00
N ALA A 25 -7.93 -23.92 4.37
CA ALA A 25 -7.12 -23.12 3.46
C ALA A 25 -5.91 -23.91 2.96
N ASP A 26 -5.46 -23.60 1.74
CA ASP A 26 -4.22 -24.16 1.19
C ASP A 26 -3.01 -23.77 2.06
N PRO A 27 -1.97 -24.60 2.10
CA PRO A 27 -0.74 -24.28 2.83
C PRO A 27 -0.11 -22.98 2.31
N MET A 28 0.29 -22.10 3.23
CA MET A 28 1.00 -20.87 2.91
C MET A 28 2.50 -21.14 2.77
N LEU A 29 3.18 -20.24 2.06
CA LEU A 29 4.63 -20.22 1.93
C LEU A 29 5.19 -19.02 2.70
N ALA A 30 6.19 -19.23 3.52
CA ALA A 30 6.87 -18.14 4.21
C ALA A 30 7.83 -17.42 3.26
N VAL A 31 7.73 -16.10 3.16
CA VAL A 31 8.73 -15.29 2.45
C VAL A 31 9.88 -15.02 3.40
N THR A 32 11.09 -15.48 3.06
CA THR A 32 12.29 -15.30 3.87
C THR A 32 13.18 -14.17 3.37
N ALA A 33 13.13 -13.86 2.07
CA ALA A 33 13.83 -12.73 1.45
C ALA A 33 13.21 -12.38 0.10
N ALA A 34 13.49 -11.16 -0.36
CA ALA A 34 13.12 -10.71 -1.69
C ALA A 34 14.19 -9.78 -2.27
N ASN A 35 14.47 -9.88 -3.57
CA ASN A 35 15.41 -8.99 -4.27
C ASN A 35 15.11 -8.96 -5.77
N GLY A 36 15.11 -7.76 -6.36
CA GLY A 36 14.77 -7.58 -7.77
C GLY A 36 13.37 -8.14 -8.07
N VAL A 37 13.28 -9.17 -8.87
CA VAL A 37 12.02 -9.86 -9.22
C VAL A 37 11.87 -11.22 -8.52
N ARG A 38 12.75 -11.55 -7.58
CA ARG A 38 12.82 -12.88 -6.98
C ARG A 38 12.37 -12.86 -5.53
N LEU A 39 11.64 -13.91 -5.14
CA LEU A 39 11.30 -14.24 -3.77
C LEU A 39 12.04 -15.49 -3.33
N GLN A 40 12.52 -15.49 -2.09
CA GLN A 40 12.96 -16.68 -1.38
C GLN A 40 11.82 -17.15 -0.49
N LEU A 41 11.32 -18.33 -0.76
CA LEU A 41 10.17 -18.91 -0.09
C LEU A 41 10.61 -20.15 0.72
N HIS A 42 9.82 -20.50 1.74
CA HIS A 42 9.98 -21.71 2.52
C HIS A 42 8.63 -22.35 2.79
N ASP A 43 8.50 -23.65 2.52
CA ASP A 43 7.24 -24.40 2.71
C ASP A 43 7.14 -25.10 4.09
N GLY A 44 8.12 -24.90 4.95
CA GLY A 44 8.29 -25.59 6.23
C GLY A 44 9.39 -26.64 6.20
N GLU A 45 9.76 -27.14 5.02
CA GLU A 45 10.79 -28.18 4.83
C GLU A 45 11.91 -27.72 3.89
N HIS A 46 11.56 -27.05 2.81
CA HIS A 46 12.47 -26.68 1.72
C HIS A 46 12.45 -25.21 1.40
N HIS A 47 13.57 -24.70 0.89
CA HIS A 47 13.69 -23.38 0.30
C HIS A 47 13.37 -23.43 -1.21
N HIS A 48 12.68 -22.39 -1.68
CA HIS A 48 12.34 -22.22 -3.09
C HIS A 48 12.70 -20.81 -3.52
N GLU A 49 13.40 -20.66 -4.63
CA GLU A 49 13.54 -19.37 -5.29
C GLU A 49 12.55 -19.28 -6.45
N VAL A 50 11.74 -18.25 -6.48
CA VAL A 50 10.74 -18.02 -7.52
C VAL A 50 10.82 -16.61 -8.07
N ILE A 51 10.34 -16.43 -9.32
CA ILE A 51 10.10 -15.10 -9.90
C ILE A 51 8.68 -14.67 -9.52
N ASP A 52 8.55 -13.50 -8.92
CA ASP A 52 7.25 -12.88 -8.68
C ASP A 52 6.75 -12.19 -9.94
N ALA A 53 6.09 -12.94 -10.79
CA ALA A 53 5.54 -12.44 -12.06
C ALA A 53 4.33 -11.49 -11.87
N MET A 54 3.76 -11.43 -10.67
CA MET A 54 2.65 -10.52 -10.34
C MET A 54 3.12 -9.23 -9.65
N ALA A 55 4.42 -9.11 -9.36
CA ALA A 55 5.00 -7.97 -8.66
C ALA A 55 4.18 -7.60 -7.39
N SER A 56 3.83 -8.61 -6.57
CA SER A 56 2.98 -8.48 -5.37
C SER A 56 1.73 -7.63 -5.64
N TRP A 57 0.91 -8.06 -6.59
CA TRP A 57 -0.26 -7.32 -7.06
C TRP A 57 0.06 -5.88 -7.46
N TRP A 58 1.12 -5.74 -8.28
CA TRP A 58 1.59 -4.48 -8.88
C TRP A 58 2.20 -3.48 -7.89
N CYS A 59 2.38 -3.88 -6.64
CA CYS A 59 3.01 -3.01 -5.63
C CYS A 59 4.53 -2.92 -5.79
N GLN A 60 5.17 -3.93 -6.42
CA GLN A 60 6.63 -4.01 -6.60
C GLN A 60 7.06 -3.78 -8.04
N ILE A 61 6.49 -2.77 -8.71
CA ILE A 61 6.77 -2.45 -10.11
C ILE A 61 8.23 -2.06 -10.37
N HIS A 62 8.95 -1.60 -9.35
CA HIS A 62 10.37 -1.25 -9.41
C HIS A 62 11.29 -2.37 -8.91
N GLY A 63 10.71 -3.53 -8.58
CA GLY A 63 11.39 -4.65 -7.94
C GLY A 63 11.60 -4.46 -6.44
N TYR A 64 11.85 -5.59 -5.77
CA TYR A 64 12.17 -5.63 -4.35
C TYR A 64 13.56 -5.04 -4.09
N ARG A 65 13.71 -4.36 -2.97
CA ARG A 65 14.98 -3.78 -2.55
C ARG A 65 15.55 -2.78 -3.57
N ASN A 66 14.68 -2.00 -4.19
CA ASN A 66 15.14 -0.92 -5.07
C ASN A 66 15.93 0.11 -4.23
N PRO A 67 17.22 0.34 -4.54
CA PRO A 67 18.08 1.16 -3.68
C PRO A 67 17.61 2.62 -3.56
N VAL A 68 16.98 3.17 -4.58
CA VAL A 68 16.47 4.56 -4.55
C VAL A 68 15.29 4.67 -3.57
N LEU A 69 14.40 3.68 -3.57
CA LEU A 69 13.25 3.64 -2.68
C LEU A 69 13.68 3.33 -1.24
N ASP A 70 14.55 2.34 -1.06
CA ASP A 70 15.10 1.96 0.26
C ASP A 70 15.82 3.16 0.91
N GLU A 71 16.64 3.91 0.14
CA GLU A 71 17.34 5.09 0.62
C GLU A 71 16.37 6.22 1.00
N ALA A 72 15.34 6.46 0.17
CA ALA A 72 14.34 7.48 0.46
C ALA A 72 13.56 7.16 1.76
N LEU A 73 13.19 5.89 1.97
CA LEU A 73 12.54 5.42 3.18
C LEU A 73 13.45 5.59 4.41
N ASN A 74 14.71 5.15 4.33
CA ASN A 74 15.68 5.26 5.40
C ASN A 74 15.94 6.72 5.78
N ARG A 75 16.07 7.60 4.81
CA ARG A 75 16.27 9.05 5.02
C ARG A 75 15.06 9.68 5.73
N GLN A 76 13.83 9.33 5.30
CA GLN A 76 12.64 9.85 5.94
C GLN A 76 12.45 9.30 7.36
N SER A 77 12.67 8.00 7.57
CA SER A 77 12.51 7.36 8.88
C SER A 77 13.50 7.90 9.92
N SER A 78 14.66 8.37 9.49
CA SER A 78 15.65 9.01 10.38
C SER A 78 15.21 10.40 10.90
N GLN A 79 14.21 11.02 10.29
CA GLN A 79 13.65 12.30 10.73
C GLN A 79 12.39 12.07 11.58
N PHE A 80 11.40 11.42 11.02
CA PHE A 80 10.17 10.99 11.68
C PHE A 80 9.42 10.01 10.78
N SER A 81 8.67 9.10 11.40
CA SER A 81 7.86 8.09 10.70
C SER A 81 6.47 8.62 10.33
N HIS A 82 5.87 9.43 11.20
CA HIS A 82 4.53 9.99 11.00
C HIS A 82 4.33 11.26 11.83
N VAL A 83 3.57 12.18 11.26
CA VAL A 83 2.95 13.32 11.95
C VAL A 83 1.53 13.49 11.46
N MET A 84 0.60 13.90 12.33
CA MET A 84 -0.77 14.17 11.94
C MET A 84 -0.83 15.28 10.89
N PHE A 85 -1.75 15.19 9.93
CA PHE A 85 -1.92 16.19 8.86
C PHE A 85 -2.96 17.28 9.21
N GLY A 86 -3.59 17.19 10.38
CA GLY A 86 -4.53 18.20 10.91
C GLY A 86 -3.78 19.40 11.49
N GLY A 87 -3.64 20.46 10.71
CA GLY A 87 -2.92 21.69 11.09
C GLY A 87 -1.40 21.62 10.96
N LEU A 88 -0.85 20.49 10.54
CA LEU A 88 0.59 20.30 10.28
C LEU A 88 0.83 19.90 8.83
N THR A 89 2.03 20.15 8.34
CA THR A 89 2.50 19.72 7.03
C THR A 89 3.96 19.35 7.07
N HIS A 90 4.47 18.68 6.05
CA HIS A 90 5.89 18.35 5.94
C HIS A 90 6.33 18.24 4.48
N LYS A 91 7.64 18.40 4.27
CA LYS A 91 8.24 18.47 2.93
C LYS A 91 7.88 17.28 2.04
N THR A 92 7.98 16.05 2.55
CA THR A 92 7.72 14.84 1.76
C THR A 92 6.30 14.80 1.21
N ALA A 93 5.30 15.21 1.99
CA ALA A 93 3.91 15.30 1.51
C ALA A 93 3.75 16.39 0.45
N VAL A 94 4.37 17.57 0.66
CA VAL A 94 4.32 18.68 -0.30
C VAL A 94 4.99 18.29 -1.61
N ASP A 95 6.16 17.64 -1.58
CA ASP A 95 6.87 17.18 -2.77
C ASP A 95 6.02 16.18 -3.57
N ALA A 96 5.38 15.22 -2.88
CA ALA A 96 4.49 14.25 -3.52
C ALA A 96 3.26 14.93 -4.16
N VAL A 97 2.65 15.89 -3.46
CA VAL A 97 1.51 16.67 -3.97
C VAL A 97 1.92 17.51 -5.17
N THR A 98 3.09 18.15 -5.15
CA THR A 98 3.62 18.91 -6.28
C THR A 98 3.75 18.04 -7.52
N ALA A 99 4.37 16.88 -7.39
CA ALA A 99 4.51 15.95 -8.51
C ALA A 99 3.15 15.47 -9.06
N LEU A 100 2.16 15.25 -8.20
CA LEU A 100 0.81 14.87 -8.61
C LEU A 100 0.08 15.99 -9.36
N VAL A 101 0.21 17.23 -8.89
CA VAL A 101 -0.41 18.40 -9.56
C VAL A 101 0.24 18.64 -10.92
N ASP A 102 1.56 18.49 -11.04
CA ASP A 102 2.27 18.64 -12.32
C ASP A 102 1.85 17.58 -13.36
N LEU A 103 1.43 16.40 -12.92
CA LEU A 103 0.94 15.31 -13.77
C LEU A 103 -0.55 15.44 -14.10
N ALA A 104 -1.32 16.16 -13.29
CA ALA A 104 -2.77 16.27 -13.45
C ALA A 104 -3.14 17.26 -14.54
N PRO A 105 -4.21 16.97 -15.33
CA PRO A 105 -4.69 17.97 -16.30
C PRO A 105 -5.33 19.17 -15.58
N PRO A 106 -5.15 20.42 -16.10
CA PRO A 106 -5.85 21.58 -15.56
C PRO A 106 -7.38 21.41 -15.63
N PRO A 107 -8.16 21.89 -14.66
CA PRO A 107 -7.77 22.71 -13.50
C PRO A 107 -7.59 21.90 -12.19
N LEU A 108 -7.13 20.65 -12.25
CA LEU A 108 -6.96 19.79 -11.07
C LEU A 108 -5.69 20.20 -10.31
N ASP A 109 -5.82 21.08 -9.34
CA ASP A 109 -4.73 21.67 -8.55
C ASP A 109 -4.82 21.38 -7.05
N ARG A 110 -5.71 20.49 -6.64
CA ARG A 110 -5.92 20.11 -5.24
C ARG A 110 -5.82 18.59 -5.06
N VAL A 111 -5.04 18.18 -4.09
CA VAL A 111 -4.82 16.76 -3.78
C VAL A 111 -5.30 16.48 -2.35
N PHE A 112 -6.12 15.47 -2.21
CA PHE A 112 -6.50 14.89 -0.91
C PHE A 112 -5.79 13.54 -0.76
N LEU A 113 -4.97 13.42 0.26
CA LEU A 113 -4.26 12.17 0.58
C LEU A 113 -5.19 11.26 1.40
N ALA A 114 -5.30 10.00 1.00
CA ALA A 114 -6.13 8.98 1.63
C ALA A 114 -5.31 7.73 1.93
N ASP A 115 -5.70 7.00 2.97
CA ASP A 115 -4.97 5.83 3.47
C ASP A 115 -5.05 4.61 2.53
N SER A 116 -6.09 4.57 1.70
CA SER A 116 -6.31 3.47 0.75
C SER A 116 -7.15 3.91 -0.43
N GLY A 117 -7.15 3.11 -1.50
CA GLY A 117 -8.04 3.32 -2.65
C GLY A 117 -9.52 3.31 -2.27
N SER A 118 -9.94 2.44 -1.35
CA SER A 118 -11.32 2.38 -0.86
C SER A 118 -11.74 3.67 -0.16
N VAL A 119 -10.89 4.20 0.72
CA VAL A 119 -11.12 5.51 1.37
C VAL A 119 -11.14 6.63 0.33
N GLY A 120 -10.22 6.62 -0.63
CA GLY A 120 -10.21 7.60 -1.73
C GLY A 120 -11.49 7.61 -2.54
N VAL A 121 -12.04 6.44 -2.88
CA VAL A 121 -13.34 6.30 -3.57
C VAL A 121 -14.48 6.83 -2.69
N GLU A 122 -14.54 6.47 -1.42
CA GLU A 122 -15.58 6.95 -0.51
C GLU A 122 -15.56 8.47 -0.36
N VAL A 123 -14.39 9.07 -0.21
CA VAL A 123 -14.23 10.54 -0.17
C VAL A 123 -14.68 11.18 -1.46
N SER A 124 -14.33 10.60 -2.62
CA SER A 124 -14.74 11.09 -3.93
C SER A 124 -16.27 11.09 -4.11
N LEU A 125 -16.94 10.03 -3.67
CA LEU A 125 -18.41 9.94 -3.71
C LEU A 125 -19.07 10.98 -2.78
N LYS A 126 -18.54 11.16 -1.58
CA LYS A 126 -19.02 12.19 -0.64
C LYS A 126 -18.84 13.60 -1.21
N LEU A 127 -17.68 13.87 -1.82
CA LEU A 127 -17.38 15.15 -2.45
C LEU A 127 -18.33 15.41 -3.64
N ALA A 128 -18.51 14.45 -4.53
CA ALA A 128 -19.41 14.56 -5.67
C ALA A 128 -20.85 14.87 -5.22
N ARG A 129 -21.34 14.15 -4.20
CA ARG A 129 -22.66 14.42 -3.62
C ARG A 129 -22.77 15.83 -3.06
N GLN A 130 -21.79 16.30 -2.31
CA GLN A 130 -21.78 17.62 -1.70
C GLN A 130 -21.77 18.74 -2.75
N VAL A 131 -21.00 18.58 -3.82
CA VAL A 131 -20.97 19.49 -4.96
C VAL A 131 -22.34 19.56 -5.64
N GLN A 132 -23.02 18.43 -5.84
CA GLN A 132 -24.36 18.42 -6.47
C GLN A 132 -25.42 19.11 -5.57
N ILE A 133 -25.38 18.87 -4.26
CA ILE A 133 -26.28 19.56 -3.31
C ILE A 133 -26.04 21.08 -3.37
N ALA A 134 -24.78 21.52 -3.32
CA ALA A 134 -24.45 22.94 -3.38
C ALA A 134 -24.90 23.59 -4.70
N ARG A 135 -24.71 22.91 -5.84
CA ARG A 135 -25.16 23.37 -7.16
C ARG A 135 -26.68 23.45 -7.26
N SER A 136 -27.42 22.51 -6.69
CA SER A 136 -28.88 22.52 -6.68
C SER A 136 -29.40 23.70 -5.83
N ALA A 137 -28.84 23.91 -4.65
CA ALA A 137 -29.19 25.04 -3.80
C ALA A 137 -28.88 26.40 -4.47
N ALA A 138 -27.79 26.53 -5.20
CA ALA A 138 -27.41 27.75 -5.89
C ALA A 138 -28.29 28.07 -7.13
N ARG A 139 -29.02 27.08 -7.68
CA ARG A 139 -29.93 27.25 -8.83
C ARG A 139 -31.33 27.62 -8.40
N GLY A 140 -31.55 27.89 -7.14
CA GLY A 140 -32.85 28.28 -6.59
C GLY A 140 -33.77 27.04 -6.55
N GLY A 141 -33.71 26.35 -5.47
CA GLY A 141 -34.83 25.50 -5.21
C GLY A 141 -36.10 26.34 -5.27
#